data_8d0dd7dcc74c41c057a79802c6fe5866
#
_entry.id   8d0dd7dcc74c41c057a79802c6fe5866
#
_cell.length_a   1.000
_cell.length_b   1.000
_cell.length_c   1.000
_cell.angle_alpha   90.00
_cell.angle_beta   90.00
_cell.angle_gamma   90.00
#
_symmetry.space_group_name_H-M   'P 1'
#
loop_
_entity.id
_entity.type
_entity.pdbx_description
1 polymer ?
#
loop_
_entity_poly.entity_id
_entity_poly.type
_entity_poly.pdbx_seq_one_letter_code
_entity_poly.pdbx_strand_id
1 'polypeptide(L)'
;MTLTQTDILTGLAEVLEEVSGVPTDKVTRDATFENDLEVDSLTMVEVVVACEERFGVRIPDEALESLTTVGDAIDYIATAGVPA
;
A
#
# COMPACT_ATOMS: atom_id res chain seq x y z
N MET A 1 -0.25 10.56 -16.52
CA MET A 1 0.97 9.74 -16.38
C MET A 1 0.62 8.45 -15.65
N THR A 2 1.03 7.31 -16.19
CA THR A 2 0.70 6.03 -15.62
C THR A 2 1.74 5.61 -14.60
N LEU A 3 1.30 5.24 -13.38
CA LEU A 3 2.20 4.74 -12.37
C LEU A 3 2.57 3.29 -12.71
N THR A 4 3.85 2.98 -12.69
CA THR A 4 4.30 1.61 -12.87
C THR A 4 4.20 0.86 -11.54
N GLN A 5 4.22 -0.46 -11.58
CA GLN A 5 4.21 -1.24 -10.35
C GLN A 5 5.43 -0.92 -9.47
N THR A 6 6.56 -0.63 -10.08
CA THR A 6 7.77 -0.24 -9.35
C THR A 6 7.57 1.08 -8.63
N ASP A 7 6.95 2.05 -9.29
CA ASP A 7 6.66 3.36 -8.68
C ASP A 7 5.74 3.19 -7.47
N ILE A 8 4.73 2.36 -7.61
CA ILE A 8 3.78 2.11 -6.54
C ILE A 8 4.46 1.41 -5.38
N LEU A 9 5.27 0.40 -5.67
CA LEU A 9 6.01 -0.32 -4.64
C LEU A 9 6.93 0.62 -3.86
N THR A 10 7.66 1.45 -4.57
CA THR A 10 8.58 2.42 -3.96
C THR A 10 7.81 3.40 -3.06
N GLY A 11 6.72 3.94 -3.57
CA GLY A 11 5.90 4.87 -2.78
C GLY A 11 5.26 4.21 -1.58
N LEU A 12 4.78 2.98 -1.75
CA LEU A 12 4.18 2.23 -0.65
C LEU A 12 5.22 1.92 0.43
N ALA A 13 6.43 1.55 0.02
CA ALA A 13 7.53 1.31 0.95
C ALA A 13 7.85 2.56 1.78
N GLU A 14 7.87 3.71 1.13
CA GLU A 14 8.11 4.97 1.83
C GLU A 14 7.00 5.30 2.82
N VAL A 15 5.75 5.05 2.42
CA VAL A 15 4.60 5.26 3.31
C VAL A 15 4.69 4.35 4.52
N LEU A 16 5.02 3.09 4.32
CA LEU A 16 5.14 2.12 5.42
C LEU A 16 6.27 2.51 6.38
N GLU A 17 7.37 3.03 5.84
CA GLU A 17 8.47 3.49 6.68
C GLU A 17 8.05 4.69 7.53
N GLU A 18 7.35 5.64 6.94
CA GLU A 18 6.90 6.84 7.65
C GLU A 18 5.83 6.55 8.69
N VAL A 19 4.87 5.72 8.35
CA VAL A 19 3.71 5.46 9.21
C VAL A 19 4.02 4.44 10.29
N SER A 20 4.70 3.36 9.95
CA SER A 20 4.91 2.27 10.89
C SER A 20 6.37 1.87 11.09
N GLY A 21 7.31 2.59 10.51
CA GLY A 21 8.73 2.34 10.71
C GLY A 21 9.24 1.06 10.06
N VAL A 22 8.53 0.54 9.08
CA VAL A 22 8.94 -0.68 8.38
C VAL A 22 10.10 -0.36 7.45
N PRO A 23 11.24 -1.09 7.56
CA PRO A 23 12.35 -0.88 6.63
C PRO A 23 11.91 -1.13 5.19
N THR A 24 12.33 -0.26 4.29
CA THR A 24 11.91 -0.35 2.89
C THR A 24 12.34 -1.64 2.21
N ASP A 25 13.45 -2.23 2.64
CA ASP A 25 13.92 -3.49 2.07
C ASP A 25 13.07 -4.69 2.45
N LYS A 26 12.21 -4.56 3.44
CA LYS A 26 11.26 -5.62 3.80
C LYS A 26 9.98 -5.56 2.99
N VAL A 27 9.76 -4.48 2.30
CA VAL A 27 8.53 -4.28 1.53
C VAL A 27 8.67 -4.91 0.16
N THR A 28 8.22 -6.16 0.04
CA THR A 28 8.22 -6.92 -1.20
C THR A 28 6.79 -7.30 -1.55
N ARG A 29 6.55 -7.66 -2.81
CA ARG A 29 5.21 -8.03 -3.25
C ARG A 29 4.60 -9.17 -2.43
N ASP A 30 5.43 -10.11 -2.01
CA ASP A 30 4.97 -11.28 -1.27
C ASP A 30 4.78 -11.04 0.22
N ALA A 31 5.28 -9.93 0.73
CA ALA A 31 5.17 -9.62 2.16
C ALA A 31 3.71 -9.38 2.55
N THR A 32 3.29 -9.96 3.68
CA THR A 32 1.97 -9.69 4.21
C THR A 32 2.06 -8.51 5.17
N PHE A 33 1.04 -7.66 5.16
CA PHE A 33 1.04 -6.49 6.04
C PHE A 33 1.01 -6.91 7.50
N GLU A 34 0.17 -7.87 7.83
CA GLU A 34 -0.05 -8.25 9.22
C GLU A 34 1.10 -9.07 9.81
N ASN A 35 1.55 -10.08 9.07
CA ASN A 35 2.57 -11.00 9.58
C ASN A 35 4.00 -10.57 9.30
N ASP A 36 4.28 -10.20 8.07
CA ASP A 36 5.66 -9.86 7.68
C ASP A 36 6.05 -8.44 8.05
N LEU A 37 5.12 -7.51 7.91
CA LEU A 37 5.38 -6.10 8.19
C LEU A 37 4.85 -5.66 9.55
N GLU A 38 4.14 -6.54 10.24
CA GLU A 38 3.59 -6.27 11.57
C GLU A 38 2.69 -5.03 11.61
N VAL A 39 1.94 -4.82 10.53
CA VAL A 39 0.99 -3.71 10.42
C VAL A 39 -0.37 -4.20 10.91
N ASP A 40 -0.83 -3.68 12.04
CA ASP A 40 -2.14 -4.05 12.56
C ASP A 40 -3.27 -3.28 11.86
N SER A 41 -4.52 -3.57 12.23
CA SER A 41 -5.68 -2.97 11.59
C SER A 41 -5.69 -1.45 11.70
N LEU A 42 -5.32 -0.92 12.84
CA LEU A 42 -5.31 0.52 13.07
C LEU A 42 -4.24 1.19 12.22
N THR A 43 -3.04 0.62 12.22
CA THR A 43 -1.93 1.14 11.42
C THR A 43 -2.26 1.03 9.94
N MET A 44 -2.93 -0.06 9.54
CA MET A 44 -3.33 -0.25 8.15
C MET A 44 -4.23 0.89 7.64
N VAL A 45 -5.14 1.37 8.48
CA VAL A 45 -5.99 2.51 8.13
C VAL A 45 -5.13 3.74 7.85
N GLU A 46 -4.12 3.99 8.68
CA GLU A 46 -3.20 5.11 8.47
C GLU A 46 -2.39 4.96 7.20
N VAL A 47 -1.92 3.76 6.92
CA VAL A 47 -1.18 3.46 5.68
C VAL A 47 -2.06 3.73 4.47
N VAL A 48 -3.31 3.30 4.52
CA VAL A 48 -4.25 3.48 3.42
C VAL A 48 -4.51 4.96 3.16
N VAL A 49 -4.74 5.74 4.20
CA VAL A 49 -4.98 7.18 4.06
C VAL A 49 -3.76 7.86 3.43
N ALA A 50 -2.57 7.50 3.88
CA ALA A 50 -1.34 8.05 3.32
C ALA A 50 -1.17 7.66 1.84
N CYS A 51 -1.53 6.44 1.49
CA CYS A 51 -1.49 5.98 0.10
C CYS A 51 -2.49 6.74 -0.77
N GLU A 52 -3.68 7.01 -0.25
CA GLU A 52 -4.67 7.78 -0.98
C GLU A 52 -4.16 9.16 -1.34
N GLU A 53 -3.51 9.81 -0.37
CA GLU A 53 -2.94 11.12 -0.60
C GLU A 53 -1.74 11.10 -1.54
N ARG A 54 -0.88 10.10 -1.37
CA ARG A 54 0.33 10.01 -2.16
C ARG A 54 0.07 9.67 -3.62
N PHE A 55 -0.85 8.75 -3.89
CA PHE A 55 -1.12 8.27 -5.24
C PHE A 55 -2.36 8.89 -5.87
N GLY A 56 -3.11 9.66 -5.11
CA GLY A 56 -4.34 10.27 -5.61
C GLY A 56 -5.41 9.26 -5.94
N VAL A 57 -5.46 8.16 -5.18
CA VAL A 57 -6.44 7.10 -5.39
C VAL A 57 -7.41 7.03 -4.22
N ARG A 58 -8.49 6.29 -4.41
CA ARG A 58 -9.46 6.09 -3.36
C ARG A 58 -9.50 4.61 -2.97
N ILE A 59 -9.31 4.35 -1.69
CA ILE A 59 -9.29 2.99 -1.16
C ILE A 59 -10.38 2.90 -0.08
N PRO A 60 -11.58 2.41 -0.44
CA PRO A 60 -12.67 2.31 0.56
C PRO A 60 -12.37 1.22 1.59
N ASP A 61 -13.03 1.31 2.73
CA ASP A 61 -12.85 0.35 3.82
C ASP A 61 -13.08 -1.09 3.38
N GLU A 62 -14.02 -1.29 2.45
CA GLU A 62 -14.30 -2.63 1.92
C GLU A 62 -13.10 -3.25 1.24
N ALA A 63 -12.27 -2.44 0.61
CA ALA A 63 -11.08 -2.92 -0.08
C ALA A 63 -9.99 -3.37 0.89
N LEU A 64 -10.01 -2.85 2.11
CA LEU A 64 -9.00 -3.22 3.12
C LEU A 64 -8.97 -4.72 3.39
N GLU A 65 -10.12 -5.35 3.35
CA GLU A 65 -10.22 -6.79 3.60
C GLU A 65 -9.50 -7.61 2.53
N SER A 66 -9.35 -7.04 1.34
CA SER A 66 -8.66 -7.71 0.23
C SER A 66 -7.17 -7.45 0.20
N LEU A 67 -6.69 -6.48 0.99
CA LEU A 67 -5.29 -6.09 0.98
C LEU A 67 -4.49 -6.91 2.00
N THR A 68 -4.20 -8.14 1.65
CA THR A 68 -3.45 -9.05 2.51
C THR A 68 -1.94 -8.89 2.31
N THR A 69 -1.50 -8.81 1.07
CA THR A 69 -0.08 -8.67 0.74
C THR A 69 0.21 -7.31 0.12
N VAL A 70 1.48 -6.95 0.10
CA VAL A 70 1.94 -5.73 -0.58
C VAL A 70 1.51 -5.78 -2.05
N GLY A 71 1.64 -6.95 -2.68
CA GLY A 71 1.21 -7.12 -4.07
C GLY A 71 -0.26 -6.82 -4.30
N ASP A 72 -1.11 -7.23 -3.36
CA ASP A 72 -2.54 -6.94 -3.44
C ASP A 72 -2.77 -5.42 -3.46
N ALA A 73 -2.06 -4.70 -2.60
CA ALA A 73 -2.18 -3.25 -2.52
C ALA A 73 -1.65 -2.58 -3.79
N ILE A 74 -0.53 -3.07 -4.31
CA ILE A 74 0.04 -2.53 -5.54
C ILE A 74 -0.95 -2.71 -6.70
N ASP A 75 -1.52 -3.89 -6.83
CA ASP A 75 -2.47 -4.18 -7.91
C ASP A 75 -3.72 -3.32 -7.77
N TYR A 76 -4.19 -3.13 -6.55
CA TYR A 76 -5.36 -2.27 -6.31
C TYR A 76 -5.06 -0.82 -6.72
N ILE A 77 -3.94 -0.30 -6.27
CA ILE A 77 -3.55 1.08 -6.57
C ILE A 77 -3.33 1.26 -8.07
N ALA A 78 -2.69 0.30 -8.70
CA ALA A 78 -2.44 0.36 -10.15
C ALA A 78 -3.76 0.43 -10.92
N THR A 79 -4.76 -0.33 -10.50
CA THR A 79 -6.07 -0.33 -11.15
C THR A 79 -6.85 0.95 -10.83
N ALA A 80 -6.86 1.37 -9.57
CA ALA A 80 -7.60 2.55 -9.14
C ALA A 80 -6.98 3.85 -9.64
N GLY A 81 -5.66 3.86 -9.83
CA GLY A 81 -4.94 5.04 -10.26
C GLY A 81 -4.96 5.25 -11.77
N VAL A 82 -5.50 4.31 -12.53
CA VAL A 82 -5.60 4.45 -13.98
C VAL A 82 -6.88 5.20 -14.33
N PRO A 83 -6.77 6.35 -15.00
CA PRO A 83 -7.97 7.09 -15.40
C PRO A 83 -8.83 6.26 -16.33
N ALA A 84 -10.11 6.28 -16.09
CA ALA A 84 -11.06 5.55 -16.91
C ALA A 84 -11.11 6.14 -18.34
#